data_84d83e9914b98b5dec91a8fbd7dd631e
#
_entry.id   84d83e9914b98b5dec91a8fbd7dd631e
#
_cell.length_a   1.000
_cell.length_b   1.000
_cell.length_c   1.000
_cell.angle_alpha   90.00
_cell.angle_beta   90.00
_cell.angle_gamma   90.00
#
_symmetry.space_group_name_H-M   'P 1'
#
loop_
_entity.id
_entity.type
_entity.pdbx_description
1 polymer ?
#
loop_
_entity_poly.entity_id
_entity_poly.type
_entity_poly.pdbx_seq_one_letter_code
_entity_poly.pdbx_strand_id
1 'polypeptide(L)'
;MDEGATELSKNKYEIDMCNGTIMDKLVSFAIPLMVSGILQLMFNAVDIIVVGRFSGSQALAAVGSTTALINVFTNLFIGVSLGANVLAARFYAAGKAKEMSETVHTSVTLALISGVAMAAVGLVFSRWALEVMGTPADVIDQSTLYMRIYFLGMPFFMLYNYGAAILRAVGDTRRPLMFLVVAGVTNAVLNMILVIVFHLGVAGVAIATIISQLISCILVLRCLYMTDSSYQLRFSRLCMKKFYLVQIFQVGIPAGVQSTVINISNALLQSSVNSFGSTAMAGYTAANNILGFLYASVNAVTQACMSFTSQNYGVGKYKRMDRVLLDCGILSFVIALVLGCGSYMFGGEILKIYTEDPEVIRCGVEILSITTVPYFLCGIMDLFPGALRGMGHSGVPMILSIIGTVGTRIVWIFWIFPQHRSLYTLFISYPASWFITIVLQVVCFVFVRRTVHGQLKGTGKAA
;
A
#
# COMPACT_ATOMS: atom_id res chain seq x y z
N MET A 1 -6.73 23.08 40.41
CA MET A 1 -7.54 23.78 39.43
C MET A 1 -7.35 23.07 38.11
N ASP A 2 -8.32 22.26 37.83
CA ASP A 2 -8.35 21.31 36.77
C ASP A 2 -9.34 21.86 35.73
N GLU A 3 -8.86 22.66 34.80
CA GLU A 3 -9.65 23.22 33.71
C GLU A 3 -8.83 23.22 32.43
N GLY A 4 -9.12 22.29 31.54
CA GLY A 4 -8.55 22.34 30.20
C GLY A 4 -8.56 21.05 29.36
N ALA A 5 -9.21 19.99 29.80
CA ALA A 5 -9.57 18.91 28.90
C ALA A 5 -10.79 19.33 28.07
N THR A 6 -10.58 20.16 27.08
CA THR A 6 -11.58 20.39 26.06
C THR A 6 -11.93 19.05 25.43
N GLU A 7 -13.10 18.51 25.76
CA GLU A 7 -13.74 17.42 25.02
C GLU A 7 -13.88 17.87 23.56
N LEU A 8 -12.85 17.57 22.78
CA LEU A 8 -12.94 17.61 21.33
C LEU A 8 -14.12 16.70 20.95
N SER A 9 -15.18 17.27 20.40
CA SER A 9 -16.32 16.55 19.86
C SER A 9 -15.80 15.41 18.99
N LYS A 10 -15.77 14.18 19.55
CA LYS A 10 -15.34 12.99 18.83
C LYS A 10 -16.32 12.73 17.70
N ASN A 11 -15.86 12.91 16.48
CA ASN A 11 -16.65 12.59 15.30
C ASN A 11 -17.01 11.09 15.36
N LYS A 12 -18.24 10.71 15.01
CA LYS A 12 -18.78 9.33 15.03
C LYS A 12 -17.88 8.29 14.35
N TYR A 13 -17.00 8.73 13.44
CA TYR A 13 -16.12 7.86 12.66
C TYR A 13 -14.72 7.71 13.24
N GLU A 14 -14.35 8.48 14.26
CA GLU A 14 -13.01 8.46 14.86
C GLU A 14 -12.90 7.33 15.90
N ILE A 15 -11.83 6.54 15.81
CA ILE A 15 -11.52 5.46 16.75
C ILE A 15 -10.47 5.95 17.73
N ASP A 16 -10.78 5.91 19.03
CA ASP A 16 -9.80 6.16 20.09
C ASP A 16 -8.84 4.97 20.20
N MET A 17 -7.62 5.14 19.69
CA MET A 17 -6.59 4.10 19.70
C MET A 17 -5.81 4.03 21.00
N CYS A 18 -5.94 5.04 21.86
CA CYS A 18 -5.13 5.18 23.06
C CYS A 18 -5.79 4.59 24.32
N ASN A 19 -7.10 4.36 24.33
CA ASN A 19 -7.85 3.88 25.49
C ASN A 19 -8.71 2.66 25.15
N GLY A 20 -9.24 1.96 26.17
CA GLY A 20 -10.15 0.82 26.03
C GLY A 20 -9.52 -0.43 25.41
N THR A 21 -10.37 -1.35 24.91
CA THR A 21 -9.96 -2.61 24.27
C THR A 21 -9.21 -2.35 22.96
N ILE A 22 -8.18 -3.15 22.67
CA ILE A 22 -7.37 -2.97 21.46
C ILE A 22 -7.97 -3.76 20.30
N MET A 23 -8.27 -5.05 20.52
CA MET A 23 -8.65 -5.97 19.43
C MET A 23 -9.90 -5.51 18.69
N ASP A 24 -10.98 -5.12 19.38
CA ASP A 24 -12.22 -4.68 18.75
C ASP A 24 -12.01 -3.45 17.87
N LYS A 25 -11.16 -2.52 18.35
CA LYS A 25 -10.82 -1.30 17.64
C LYS A 25 -9.92 -1.58 16.44
N LEU A 26 -8.96 -2.52 16.58
CA LEU A 26 -8.13 -2.98 15.47
C LEU A 26 -8.97 -3.60 14.37
N VAL A 27 -9.90 -4.49 14.70
CA VAL A 27 -10.80 -5.12 13.74
C VAL A 27 -11.66 -4.06 13.04
N SER A 28 -12.28 -3.15 13.82
CA SER A 28 -13.09 -2.06 13.26
C SER A 28 -12.30 -1.11 12.35
N PHE A 29 -11.02 -0.93 12.60
CA PHE A 29 -10.12 -0.12 11.78
C PHE A 29 -9.60 -0.89 10.55
N ALA A 30 -9.22 -2.16 10.72
CA ALA A 30 -8.61 -2.97 9.67
C ALA A 30 -9.60 -3.41 8.59
N ILE A 31 -10.83 -3.78 8.96
CA ILE A 31 -11.84 -4.26 7.99
C ILE A 31 -12.09 -3.25 6.85
N PRO A 32 -12.36 -1.95 7.09
CA PRO A 32 -12.53 -1.02 6.00
C PRO A 32 -11.27 -0.86 5.12
N LEU A 33 -10.07 -0.99 5.69
CA LEU A 33 -8.82 -0.96 4.92
C LEU A 33 -8.65 -2.22 4.06
N MET A 34 -8.99 -3.40 4.59
CA MET A 34 -9.00 -4.65 3.82
C MET A 34 -9.95 -4.56 2.63
N VAL A 35 -11.18 -4.12 2.88
CA VAL A 35 -12.19 -3.93 1.83
C VAL A 35 -11.68 -2.90 0.80
N SER A 36 -11.07 -1.81 1.23
CA SER A 36 -10.48 -0.81 0.33
C SER A 36 -9.40 -1.41 -0.58
N GLY A 37 -8.50 -2.20 -0.02
CA GLY A 37 -7.43 -2.86 -0.79
C GLY A 37 -7.98 -3.86 -1.81
N ILE A 38 -8.95 -4.68 -1.41
CA ILE A 38 -9.63 -5.64 -2.28
C ILE A 38 -10.37 -4.92 -3.42
N LEU A 39 -11.13 -3.86 -3.11
CA LEU A 39 -11.82 -3.07 -4.11
C LEU A 39 -10.87 -2.42 -5.13
N GLN A 40 -9.71 -1.92 -4.69
CA GLN A 40 -8.71 -1.38 -5.61
C GLN A 40 -8.22 -2.43 -6.61
N LEU A 41 -7.97 -3.67 -6.15
CA LEU A 41 -7.59 -4.77 -7.03
C LEU A 41 -8.72 -5.12 -8.01
N MET A 42 -9.97 -5.14 -7.54
CA MET A 42 -11.14 -5.40 -8.39
C MET A 42 -11.33 -4.31 -9.45
N PHE A 43 -11.16 -3.03 -9.11
CA PHE A 43 -11.28 -1.94 -10.08
C PHE A 43 -10.18 -2.01 -11.14
N ASN A 44 -8.94 -2.31 -10.75
CA ASN A 44 -7.86 -2.54 -11.71
C ASN A 44 -8.17 -3.72 -12.64
N ALA A 45 -8.78 -4.79 -12.11
CA ALA A 45 -9.20 -5.92 -12.94
C ALA A 45 -10.30 -5.53 -13.94
N VAL A 46 -11.28 -4.72 -13.52
CA VAL A 46 -12.32 -4.20 -14.42
C VAL A 46 -11.72 -3.37 -15.55
N ASP A 47 -10.77 -2.48 -15.25
CA ASP A 47 -10.06 -1.68 -16.24
C ASP A 47 -9.40 -2.57 -17.33
N ILE A 48 -8.67 -3.61 -16.89
CA ILE A 48 -7.99 -4.56 -17.78
C ILE A 48 -8.99 -5.36 -18.63
N ILE A 49 -10.09 -5.83 -18.02
CA ILE A 49 -11.14 -6.60 -18.73
C ILE A 49 -11.82 -5.74 -19.79
N VAL A 50 -12.19 -4.51 -19.45
CA VAL A 50 -12.86 -3.60 -20.39
C VAL A 50 -11.94 -3.29 -21.58
N VAL A 51 -10.68 -2.96 -21.34
CA VAL A 51 -9.70 -2.71 -22.42
C VAL A 51 -9.51 -3.95 -23.27
N GLY A 52 -9.24 -5.09 -22.67
CA GLY A 52 -8.93 -6.33 -23.39
C GLY A 52 -10.10 -6.82 -24.25
N ARG A 53 -11.33 -6.71 -23.74
CA ARG A 53 -12.51 -7.22 -24.44
C ARG A 53 -13.04 -6.28 -25.51
N PHE A 54 -12.94 -4.96 -25.33
CA PHE A 54 -13.58 -3.99 -26.21
C PHE A 54 -12.60 -3.14 -27.04
N SER A 55 -11.29 -3.09 -26.68
CA SER A 55 -10.29 -2.31 -27.40
C SER A 55 -9.22 -3.17 -28.08
N GLY A 56 -9.24 -4.49 -27.86
CA GLY A 56 -8.35 -5.44 -28.50
C GLY A 56 -7.00 -5.66 -27.79
N SER A 57 -6.21 -6.61 -28.32
CA SER A 57 -4.98 -7.08 -27.70
C SER A 57 -3.86 -6.02 -27.64
N GLN A 58 -3.78 -5.14 -28.64
CA GLN A 58 -2.79 -4.05 -28.64
C GLN A 58 -3.05 -3.04 -27.52
N ALA A 59 -4.32 -2.67 -27.31
CA ALA A 59 -4.71 -1.77 -26.22
C ALA A 59 -4.46 -2.41 -24.85
N LEU A 60 -4.71 -3.71 -24.70
CA LEU A 60 -4.40 -4.47 -23.49
C LEU A 60 -2.88 -4.50 -23.21
N ALA A 61 -2.08 -4.75 -24.25
CA ALA A 61 -0.63 -4.72 -24.16
C ALA A 61 -0.11 -3.32 -23.80
N ALA A 62 -0.75 -2.26 -24.33
CA ALA A 62 -0.40 -0.87 -24.00
C ALA A 62 -0.61 -0.55 -22.53
N VAL A 63 -1.76 -0.91 -21.95
CA VAL A 63 -2.04 -0.71 -20.51
C VAL A 63 -1.09 -1.57 -19.66
N GLY A 64 -0.90 -2.84 -20.04
CA GLY A 64 -0.03 -3.76 -19.32
C GLY A 64 1.44 -3.30 -19.25
N SER A 65 2.00 -2.79 -20.36
CA SER A 65 3.39 -2.33 -20.42
C SER A 65 3.66 -1.10 -19.53
N THR A 66 2.65 -0.26 -19.28
CA THR A 66 2.79 0.95 -18.45
C THR A 66 2.68 0.68 -16.95
N THR A 67 2.03 -0.43 -16.56
CA THR A 67 1.69 -0.73 -15.15
C THR A 67 2.92 -0.77 -14.25
N ALA A 68 4.02 -1.36 -14.70
CA ALA A 68 5.26 -1.46 -13.92
C ALA A 68 5.86 -0.07 -13.61
N LEU A 69 5.93 0.81 -14.60
CA LEU A 69 6.42 2.18 -14.43
C LEU A 69 5.53 2.99 -13.50
N ILE A 70 4.22 2.94 -13.73
CA ILE A 70 3.24 3.63 -12.88
C ILE A 70 3.39 3.17 -11.43
N ASN A 71 3.51 1.86 -11.18
CA ASN A 71 3.65 1.32 -9.84
C ASN A 71 4.94 1.77 -9.13
N VAL A 72 6.06 1.87 -9.82
CA VAL A 72 7.32 2.38 -9.24
C VAL A 72 7.13 3.78 -8.67
N PHE A 73 6.56 4.67 -9.46
CA PHE A 73 6.35 6.06 -9.04
C PHE A 73 5.26 6.18 -7.97
N THR A 74 4.11 5.52 -8.16
CA THR A 74 2.99 5.61 -7.20
C THR A 74 3.36 5.04 -5.84
N ASN A 75 4.06 3.89 -5.77
CA ASN A 75 4.47 3.27 -4.52
C ASN A 75 5.44 4.14 -3.72
N LEU A 76 6.37 4.85 -4.39
CA LEU A 76 7.26 5.79 -3.71
C LEU A 76 6.47 6.87 -2.97
N PHE A 77 5.52 7.50 -3.65
CA PHE A 77 4.73 8.60 -3.06
C PHE A 77 3.64 8.13 -2.09
N ILE A 78 3.06 6.94 -2.31
CA ILE A 78 2.22 6.29 -1.29
C ILE A 78 3.04 6.08 -0.02
N GLY A 79 4.30 5.63 -0.13
CA GLY A 79 5.21 5.53 1.00
C GLY A 79 5.37 6.87 1.74
N VAL A 80 5.53 7.98 1.02
CA VAL A 80 5.63 9.31 1.64
C VAL A 80 4.34 9.69 2.37
N SER A 81 3.16 9.32 1.87
CA SER A 81 1.89 9.55 2.55
C SER A 81 1.78 8.81 3.89
N LEU A 82 2.46 7.65 4.04
CA LEU A 82 2.55 6.96 5.34
C LEU A 82 3.31 7.81 6.38
N GLY A 83 4.31 8.58 5.95
CA GLY A 83 4.99 9.55 6.83
C GLY A 83 4.03 10.64 7.34
N ALA A 84 3.15 11.14 6.48
CA ALA A 84 2.11 12.07 6.88
C ALA A 84 1.13 11.45 7.89
N ASN A 85 0.72 10.19 7.68
CA ASN A 85 -0.12 9.44 8.62
C ASN A 85 0.53 9.32 10.00
N VAL A 86 1.78 8.88 10.06
CA VAL A 86 2.51 8.69 11.33
C VAL A 86 2.62 9.99 12.09
N LEU A 87 2.97 11.08 11.42
CA LEU A 87 3.16 12.37 12.07
C LEU A 87 1.82 12.96 12.56
N ALA A 88 0.79 12.90 11.73
CA ALA A 88 -0.56 13.34 12.08
C ALA A 88 -1.14 12.52 13.25
N ALA A 89 -0.99 11.19 13.24
CA ALA A 89 -1.44 10.31 14.31
C ALA A 89 -0.79 10.65 15.66
N ARG A 90 0.51 10.94 15.65
CA ARG A 90 1.27 11.33 16.84
C ARG A 90 0.77 12.65 17.45
N PHE A 91 0.62 13.70 16.62
CA PHE A 91 0.18 15.01 17.10
C PHE A 91 -1.29 15.03 17.49
N TYR A 92 -2.13 14.28 16.76
CA TYR A 92 -3.55 14.14 17.10
C TYR A 92 -3.72 13.53 18.50
N ALA A 93 -3.08 12.40 18.77
CA ALA A 93 -3.17 11.72 20.06
C ALA A 93 -2.57 12.55 21.20
N ALA A 94 -1.49 13.30 20.94
CA ALA A 94 -0.87 14.19 21.92
C ALA A 94 -1.67 15.48 22.21
N GLY A 95 -2.82 15.69 21.55
CA GLY A 95 -3.63 16.91 21.71
C GLY A 95 -2.98 18.19 21.18
N LYS A 96 -1.93 18.07 20.35
CA LYS A 96 -1.17 19.20 19.82
C LYS A 96 -1.85 19.77 18.56
N ALA A 97 -2.91 20.56 18.77
CA ALA A 97 -3.76 21.07 17.71
C ALA A 97 -3.01 21.93 16.67
N LYS A 98 -2.05 22.74 17.09
CA LYS A 98 -1.26 23.60 16.19
C LYS A 98 -0.37 22.74 15.28
N GLU A 99 0.39 21.81 15.87
CA GLU A 99 1.28 20.91 15.15
C GLU A 99 0.50 19.98 14.23
N MET A 100 -0.69 19.54 14.65
CA MET A 100 -1.60 18.74 13.81
C MET A 100 -2.06 19.55 12.59
N SER A 101 -2.54 20.78 12.79
CA SER A 101 -2.94 21.67 11.70
C SER A 101 -1.79 21.94 10.73
N GLU A 102 -0.58 22.23 11.22
CA GLU A 102 0.60 22.47 10.41
C GLU A 102 1.03 21.22 9.62
N THR A 103 0.89 20.03 10.21
CA THR A 103 1.13 18.74 9.53
C THR A 103 0.13 18.53 8.40
N VAL A 104 -1.15 18.79 8.62
CA VAL A 104 -2.20 18.66 7.59
C VAL A 104 -1.92 19.57 6.40
N HIS A 105 -1.67 20.87 6.66
CA HIS A 105 -1.42 21.85 5.59
C HIS A 105 -0.12 21.56 4.83
N THR A 106 0.95 21.14 5.53
CA THR A 106 2.20 20.71 4.88
C THR A 106 1.98 19.46 4.03
N SER A 107 1.21 18.49 4.52
CA SER A 107 0.93 17.23 3.79
C SER A 107 0.11 17.47 2.52
N VAL A 108 -0.93 18.31 2.58
CA VAL A 108 -1.76 18.64 1.41
C VAL A 108 -0.96 19.45 0.39
N THR A 109 -0.15 20.42 0.85
CA THR A 109 0.74 21.19 -0.03
C THR A 109 1.77 20.28 -0.72
N LEU A 110 2.37 19.36 0.03
CA LEU A 110 3.31 18.37 -0.50
C LEU A 110 2.64 17.47 -1.54
N ALA A 111 1.41 17.00 -1.26
CA ALA A 111 0.64 16.17 -2.19
C ALA A 111 0.39 16.89 -3.52
N LEU A 112 0.01 18.18 -3.46
CA LEU A 112 -0.23 18.98 -4.65
C LEU A 112 1.06 19.19 -5.46
N ILE A 113 2.15 19.62 -4.81
CA ILE A 113 3.44 19.87 -5.47
C ILE A 113 4.00 18.58 -6.07
N SER A 114 4.03 17.49 -5.30
CA SER A 114 4.53 16.21 -5.80
C SER A 114 3.67 15.66 -6.93
N GLY A 115 2.34 15.81 -6.84
CA GLY A 115 1.43 15.40 -7.90
C GLY A 115 1.63 16.17 -9.20
N VAL A 116 1.78 17.50 -9.12
CA VAL A 116 2.07 18.34 -10.30
C VAL A 116 3.44 18.04 -10.87
N ALA A 117 4.46 17.87 -10.02
CA ALA A 117 5.80 17.47 -10.47
C ALA A 117 5.78 16.13 -11.20
N MET A 118 5.04 15.14 -10.66
CA MET A 118 4.87 13.84 -11.31
C MET A 118 4.10 13.93 -12.62
N ALA A 119 3.07 14.77 -12.70
CA ALA A 119 2.37 15.01 -13.96
C ALA A 119 3.32 15.57 -15.02
N ALA A 120 4.14 16.57 -14.67
CA ALA A 120 5.14 17.13 -15.56
C ALA A 120 6.19 16.09 -16.02
N VAL A 121 6.74 15.32 -15.08
CA VAL A 121 7.68 14.23 -15.38
C VAL A 121 7.03 13.19 -16.30
N GLY A 122 5.82 12.75 -16.00
CA GLY A 122 5.10 11.78 -16.81
C GLY A 122 4.82 12.28 -18.22
N LEU A 123 4.42 13.54 -18.38
CA LEU A 123 4.16 14.12 -19.71
C LEU A 123 5.43 14.15 -20.58
N VAL A 124 6.59 14.50 -19.99
CA VAL A 124 7.85 14.66 -20.74
C VAL A 124 8.53 13.31 -20.97
N PHE A 125 8.63 12.47 -19.94
CA PHE A 125 9.49 11.28 -19.96
C PHE A 125 8.77 9.97 -20.28
N SER A 126 7.44 9.93 -20.43
CA SER A 126 6.69 8.68 -20.68
C SER A 126 7.22 7.91 -21.88
N ARG A 127 7.42 8.56 -23.03
CA ARG A 127 7.89 7.88 -24.24
C ARG A 127 9.30 7.32 -24.06
N TRP A 128 10.23 8.15 -23.56
CA TRP A 128 11.60 7.73 -23.30
C TRP A 128 11.68 6.53 -22.35
N ALA A 129 10.90 6.55 -21.26
CA ALA A 129 10.88 5.46 -20.30
C ALA A 129 10.37 4.15 -20.91
N LEU A 130 9.35 4.21 -21.77
CA LEU A 130 8.82 3.06 -22.48
C LEU A 130 9.80 2.52 -23.54
N GLU A 131 10.53 3.38 -24.24
CA GLU A 131 11.59 3.00 -25.17
C GLU A 131 12.73 2.27 -24.45
N VAL A 132 13.18 2.79 -23.31
CA VAL A 132 14.22 2.14 -22.47
C VAL A 132 13.76 0.77 -21.96
N MET A 133 12.47 0.59 -21.70
CA MET A 133 11.90 -0.70 -21.31
C MET A 133 11.72 -1.69 -22.47
N GLY A 134 12.01 -1.28 -23.71
CA GLY A 134 11.85 -2.13 -24.86
C GLY A 134 10.40 -2.38 -25.29
N THR A 135 9.50 -1.42 -25.05
CA THR A 135 8.10 -1.52 -25.47
C THR A 135 8.03 -1.64 -27.01
N PRO A 136 7.30 -2.63 -27.55
CA PRO A 136 7.20 -2.85 -29.01
C PRO A 136 6.67 -1.63 -29.75
N ALA A 137 7.15 -1.41 -30.99
CA ALA A 137 6.85 -0.23 -31.80
C ALA A 137 5.35 -0.11 -32.18
N ASP A 138 4.64 -1.23 -32.27
CA ASP A 138 3.21 -1.29 -32.56
C ASP A 138 2.32 -0.90 -31.38
N VAL A 139 2.87 -0.86 -30.18
CA VAL A 139 2.13 -0.60 -28.93
C VAL A 139 2.56 0.72 -28.28
N ILE A 140 3.78 1.21 -28.55
CA ILE A 140 4.41 2.32 -27.83
C ILE A 140 3.61 3.63 -27.88
N ASP A 141 2.95 3.92 -28.99
CA ASP A 141 2.17 5.16 -29.12
C ASP A 141 0.92 5.14 -28.23
N GLN A 142 0.23 3.99 -28.16
CA GLN A 142 -0.91 3.81 -27.26
C GLN A 142 -0.47 3.80 -25.79
N SER A 143 0.65 3.14 -25.47
CA SER A 143 1.24 3.13 -24.13
C SER A 143 1.63 4.53 -23.68
N THR A 144 2.25 5.31 -24.58
CA THR A 144 2.64 6.71 -24.30
C THR A 144 1.41 7.58 -24.04
N LEU A 145 0.37 7.44 -24.86
CA LEU A 145 -0.90 8.17 -24.71
C LEU A 145 -1.55 7.84 -23.36
N TYR A 146 -1.71 6.54 -23.06
CA TYR A 146 -2.26 6.09 -21.77
C TYR A 146 -1.49 6.64 -20.58
N MET A 147 -0.17 6.50 -20.61
CA MET A 147 0.71 6.93 -19.53
C MET A 147 0.67 8.44 -19.33
N ARG A 148 0.70 9.24 -20.40
CA ARG A 148 0.58 10.71 -20.32
C ARG A 148 -0.74 11.14 -19.71
N ILE A 149 -1.85 10.56 -20.17
CA ILE A 149 -3.17 10.85 -19.58
C ILE A 149 -3.19 10.44 -18.12
N TYR A 150 -2.73 9.24 -17.76
CA TYR A 150 -2.69 8.77 -16.39
C TYR A 150 -1.91 9.72 -15.47
N PHE A 151 -0.74 10.19 -15.90
CA PHE A 151 0.08 11.11 -15.10
C PHE A 151 -0.57 12.48 -14.91
N LEU A 152 -1.44 12.95 -15.80
CA LEU A 152 -2.26 14.14 -15.57
C LEU A 152 -3.19 13.99 -14.36
N GLY A 153 -3.58 12.79 -14.00
CA GLY A 153 -4.37 12.46 -12.80
C GLY A 153 -3.56 12.43 -11.50
N MET A 154 -2.23 12.44 -11.54
CA MET A 154 -1.39 12.29 -10.35
C MET A 154 -1.64 13.33 -9.26
N PRO A 155 -1.92 14.59 -9.53
CA PRO A 155 -2.27 15.54 -8.47
C PRO A 155 -3.49 15.09 -7.66
N PHE A 156 -4.52 14.58 -8.30
CA PHE A 156 -5.74 14.09 -7.65
C PHE A 156 -5.48 12.81 -6.86
N PHE A 157 -4.71 11.90 -7.44
CA PHE A 157 -4.27 10.66 -6.78
C PHE A 157 -3.48 10.96 -5.50
N MET A 158 -2.52 11.88 -5.57
CA MET A 158 -1.71 12.26 -4.41
C MET A 158 -2.57 12.92 -3.33
N LEU A 159 -3.41 13.90 -3.69
CA LEU A 159 -4.28 14.58 -2.73
C LEU A 159 -5.22 13.60 -2.03
N TYR A 160 -5.79 12.63 -2.74
CA TYR A 160 -6.60 11.57 -2.13
C TYR A 160 -5.78 10.73 -1.13
N ASN A 161 -4.59 10.25 -1.53
CA ASN A 161 -3.77 9.38 -0.67
C ASN A 161 -3.32 10.07 0.61
N TYR A 162 -2.88 11.33 0.52
CA TYR A 162 -2.49 12.10 1.71
C TYR A 162 -3.68 12.48 2.58
N GLY A 163 -4.80 12.87 1.98
CA GLY A 163 -6.04 13.15 2.72
C GLY A 163 -6.57 11.90 3.44
N ALA A 164 -6.57 10.75 2.76
CA ALA A 164 -6.94 9.48 3.36
C ALA A 164 -5.94 9.07 4.48
N ALA A 165 -4.64 9.37 4.33
CA ALA A 165 -3.63 9.14 5.35
C ALA A 165 -3.91 9.97 6.62
N ILE A 166 -4.34 11.22 6.47
CA ILE A 166 -4.74 12.09 7.59
C ILE A 166 -5.98 11.52 8.29
N LEU A 167 -7.01 11.09 7.54
CA LEU A 167 -8.21 10.48 8.12
C LEU A 167 -7.88 9.18 8.86
N ARG A 168 -7.04 8.32 8.31
CA ARG A 168 -6.54 7.11 8.99
C ARG A 168 -5.76 7.45 10.26
N ALA A 169 -5.00 8.54 10.26
CA ALA A 169 -4.25 8.99 11.44
C ALA A 169 -5.13 9.31 12.65
N VAL A 170 -6.33 9.81 12.42
CA VAL A 170 -7.32 10.12 13.46
C VAL A 170 -8.29 8.96 13.76
N GLY A 171 -8.10 7.81 13.11
CA GLY A 171 -8.90 6.62 13.35
C GLY A 171 -10.06 6.40 12.40
N ASP A 172 -10.21 7.23 11.37
CA ASP A 172 -11.28 7.10 10.41
C ASP A 172 -10.82 6.38 9.14
N THR A 173 -11.24 5.13 9.00
CA THR A 173 -11.04 4.32 7.80
C THR A 173 -12.31 4.14 6.97
N ARG A 174 -13.47 4.47 7.54
CA ARG A 174 -14.77 4.27 6.87
C ARG A 174 -15.02 5.31 5.78
N ARG A 175 -14.75 6.59 6.07
CA ARG A 175 -14.95 7.66 5.07
C ARG A 175 -14.05 7.48 3.85
N PRO A 176 -12.73 7.22 3.96
CA PRO A 176 -11.88 6.88 2.82
C PRO A 176 -12.39 5.68 2.00
N LEU A 177 -12.90 4.63 2.66
CA LEU A 177 -13.52 3.51 1.96
C LEU A 177 -14.76 3.95 1.15
N MET A 178 -15.66 4.74 1.74
CA MET A 178 -16.85 5.25 1.03
C MET A 178 -16.45 6.08 -0.20
N PHE A 179 -15.44 6.94 -0.07
CA PHE A 179 -14.94 7.75 -1.20
C PHE A 179 -14.36 6.87 -2.31
N LEU A 180 -13.65 5.81 -1.94
CA LEU A 180 -13.12 4.84 -2.89
C LEU A 180 -14.24 4.07 -3.61
N VAL A 181 -15.30 3.65 -2.89
CA VAL A 181 -16.45 2.97 -3.49
C VAL A 181 -17.12 3.86 -4.53
N VAL A 182 -17.41 5.12 -4.17
CA VAL A 182 -18.02 6.08 -5.11
C VAL A 182 -17.14 6.29 -6.34
N ALA A 183 -15.85 6.51 -6.13
CA ALA A 183 -14.89 6.70 -7.23
C ALA A 183 -14.77 5.45 -8.11
N GLY A 184 -14.70 4.25 -7.50
CA GLY A 184 -14.56 3.00 -8.25
C GLY A 184 -15.80 2.63 -9.06
N VAL A 185 -17.01 2.83 -8.50
CA VAL A 185 -18.24 2.64 -9.27
C VAL A 185 -18.29 3.64 -10.44
N THR A 186 -17.93 4.89 -10.21
CA THR A 186 -17.86 5.90 -11.27
C THR A 186 -16.83 5.51 -12.33
N ASN A 187 -15.65 5.02 -11.94
CA ASN A 187 -14.63 4.53 -12.86
C ASN A 187 -15.16 3.40 -13.74
N ALA A 188 -15.80 2.37 -13.16
CA ALA A 188 -16.36 1.26 -13.90
C ALA A 188 -17.45 1.70 -14.92
N VAL A 189 -18.33 2.61 -14.50
CA VAL A 189 -19.38 3.16 -15.38
C VAL A 189 -18.77 3.99 -16.52
N LEU A 190 -17.82 4.86 -16.21
CA LEU A 190 -17.15 5.70 -17.19
C LEU A 190 -16.30 4.87 -18.17
N ASN A 191 -15.65 3.81 -17.70
CA ASN A 191 -14.93 2.87 -18.58
C ASN A 191 -15.87 2.28 -19.63
N MET A 192 -17.03 1.80 -19.20
CA MET A 192 -18.01 1.25 -20.15
C MET A 192 -18.50 2.32 -21.14
N ILE A 193 -18.78 3.53 -20.68
CA ILE A 193 -19.25 4.61 -21.56
C ILE A 193 -18.15 5.05 -22.53
N LEU A 194 -16.95 5.37 -22.03
CA LEU A 194 -15.88 5.94 -22.85
C LEU A 194 -15.26 4.93 -23.80
N VAL A 195 -15.17 3.65 -23.40
CA VAL A 195 -14.58 2.60 -24.24
C VAL A 195 -15.60 1.99 -25.18
N ILE A 196 -16.84 1.69 -24.73
CA ILE A 196 -17.82 0.96 -25.53
C ILE A 196 -18.64 1.92 -26.39
N VAL A 197 -19.10 3.06 -25.83
CA VAL A 197 -19.98 3.99 -26.57
C VAL A 197 -19.16 4.98 -27.37
N PHE A 198 -18.12 5.58 -26.78
CA PHE A 198 -17.29 6.59 -27.45
C PHE A 198 -16.08 6.00 -28.22
N HIS A 199 -15.78 4.70 -28.05
CA HIS A 199 -14.67 4.00 -28.72
C HIS A 199 -13.29 4.65 -28.50
N LEU A 200 -13.05 5.25 -27.32
CA LEU A 200 -11.80 5.96 -27.02
C LEU A 200 -10.63 5.02 -26.66
N GLY A 201 -10.84 3.70 -26.62
CA GLY A 201 -9.79 2.72 -26.35
C GLY A 201 -9.02 3.00 -25.05
N VAL A 202 -7.70 2.97 -25.13
CA VAL A 202 -6.82 3.21 -23.95
C VAL A 202 -6.99 4.61 -23.35
N ALA A 203 -7.28 5.61 -24.17
CA ALA A 203 -7.52 6.98 -23.67
C ALA A 203 -8.79 7.04 -22.83
N GLY A 204 -9.85 6.30 -23.21
CA GLY A 204 -11.10 6.22 -22.46
C GLY A 204 -10.89 5.71 -21.03
N VAL A 205 -10.11 4.63 -20.87
CA VAL A 205 -9.81 4.08 -19.53
C VAL A 205 -8.97 5.05 -18.70
N ALA A 206 -7.96 5.67 -19.28
CA ALA A 206 -7.14 6.64 -18.58
C ALA A 206 -7.96 7.87 -18.12
N ILE A 207 -8.86 8.38 -18.98
CA ILE A 207 -9.76 9.49 -18.63
C ILE A 207 -10.74 9.08 -17.52
N ALA A 208 -11.35 7.88 -17.60
CA ALA A 208 -12.21 7.36 -16.54
C ALA A 208 -11.49 7.29 -15.21
N THR A 209 -10.23 6.85 -15.20
CA THR A 209 -9.38 6.80 -14.02
C THR A 209 -9.13 8.19 -13.44
N ILE A 210 -8.81 9.19 -14.26
CA ILE A 210 -8.60 10.58 -13.79
C ILE A 210 -9.88 11.14 -13.16
N ILE A 211 -11.02 10.96 -13.82
CA ILE A 211 -12.30 11.49 -13.30
C ILE A 211 -12.64 10.83 -11.96
N SER A 212 -12.46 9.52 -11.83
CA SER A 212 -12.69 8.82 -10.58
C SER A 212 -11.74 9.28 -9.46
N GLN A 213 -10.47 9.50 -9.77
CA GLN A 213 -9.49 10.07 -8.84
C GLN A 213 -9.84 11.50 -8.44
N LEU A 214 -10.31 12.33 -9.36
CA LEU A 214 -10.80 13.67 -9.08
C LEU A 214 -11.98 13.64 -8.10
N ILE A 215 -12.95 12.74 -8.30
CA ILE A 215 -14.10 12.58 -7.40
C ILE A 215 -13.64 12.20 -5.99
N SER A 216 -12.77 11.19 -5.85
CA SER A 216 -12.25 10.79 -4.55
C SER A 216 -11.44 11.91 -3.88
N CYS A 217 -10.67 12.68 -4.66
CA CYS A 217 -9.95 13.86 -4.20
C CYS A 217 -10.91 14.95 -3.67
N ILE A 218 -11.95 15.29 -4.42
CA ILE A 218 -12.94 16.28 -3.98
C ILE A 218 -13.64 15.84 -2.68
N LEU A 219 -14.02 14.55 -2.59
CA LEU A 219 -14.69 14.02 -1.41
C LEU A 219 -13.80 14.07 -0.17
N VAL A 220 -12.51 13.70 -0.28
CA VAL A 220 -11.60 13.72 0.86
C VAL A 220 -11.24 15.16 1.27
N LEU A 221 -11.01 16.06 0.32
CA LEU A 221 -10.73 17.47 0.63
C LEU A 221 -11.94 18.16 1.25
N ARG A 222 -13.15 17.91 0.74
CA ARG A 222 -14.39 18.40 1.34
C ARG A 222 -14.55 17.89 2.77
N CYS A 223 -14.28 16.60 3.00
CA CYS A 223 -14.34 16.02 4.33
C CYS A 223 -13.39 16.71 5.31
N LEU A 224 -12.13 16.97 4.90
CA LEU A 224 -11.14 17.67 5.73
C LEU A 224 -11.50 19.16 5.92
N TYR A 225 -12.12 19.80 4.94
CA TYR A 225 -12.53 21.21 5.01
C TYR A 225 -13.71 21.43 5.96
N MET A 226 -14.70 20.51 5.92
CA MET A 226 -15.96 20.63 6.68
C MET A 226 -15.87 20.13 8.13
N THR A 227 -14.73 19.58 8.54
CA THR A 227 -14.57 19.07 9.91
C THR A 227 -14.21 20.21 10.88
N ASP A 228 -14.80 20.21 12.09
CA ASP A 228 -14.50 21.13 13.17
C ASP A 228 -13.51 20.50 14.18
N SER A 229 -12.38 20.07 13.69
CA SER A 229 -11.35 19.38 14.50
C SER A 229 -9.97 19.96 14.24
N SER A 230 -8.97 19.58 15.02
CA SER A 230 -7.58 20.03 14.87
C SER A 230 -6.96 19.71 13.50
N TYR A 231 -7.54 18.77 12.75
CA TYR A 231 -7.12 18.39 11.40
C TYR A 231 -7.94 19.08 10.28
N GLN A 232 -8.67 20.17 10.60
CA GLN A 232 -9.41 20.94 9.61
C GLN A 232 -8.45 21.51 8.57
N LEU A 233 -8.77 21.29 7.29
CA LEU A 233 -8.08 21.90 6.17
C LEU A 233 -8.64 23.31 5.89
N ARG A 234 -7.78 24.30 5.85
CA ARG A 234 -8.13 25.67 5.42
C ARG A 234 -7.22 26.06 4.26
N PHE A 235 -7.77 26.21 3.07
CA PHE A 235 -6.99 26.52 1.86
C PHE A 235 -6.16 27.80 1.98
N SER A 236 -6.63 28.80 2.77
CA SER A 236 -5.88 30.04 3.04
C SER A 236 -4.62 29.83 3.90
N ARG A 237 -4.47 28.67 4.54
CA ARG A 237 -3.32 28.35 5.41
C ARG A 237 -2.37 27.32 4.81
N LEU A 238 -2.55 27.01 3.52
CA LEU A 238 -1.64 26.08 2.84
C LEU A 238 -0.22 26.65 2.90
N CYS A 239 0.68 25.88 3.49
CA CYS A 239 2.09 26.22 3.62
C CYS A 239 2.91 24.94 3.74
N MET A 240 4.17 25.02 3.32
CA MET A 240 5.12 23.92 3.49
C MET A 240 6.13 24.30 4.58
N LYS A 241 6.00 23.72 5.75
CA LYS A 241 6.95 23.95 6.85
C LYS A 241 8.04 22.90 6.85
N LYS A 242 9.29 23.33 6.69
CA LYS A 242 10.47 22.45 6.59
C LYS A 242 10.55 21.42 7.71
N PHE A 243 10.21 21.78 8.93
CA PHE A 243 10.26 20.90 10.09
C PHE A 243 9.36 19.65 9.92
N TYR A 244 8.10 19.83 9.52
CA TYR A 244 7.17 18.72 9.30
C TYR A 244 7.47 17.96 8.01
N LEU A 245 7.90 18.66 6.95
CA LEU A 245 8.31 18.06 5.70
C LEU A 245 9.45 17.06 5.89
N VAL A 246 10.49 17.45 6.64
CA VAL A 246 11.63 16.55 6.93
C VAL A 246 11.18 15.32 7.71
N GLN A 247 10.29 15.47 8.70
CA GLN A 247 9.78 14.33 9.47
C GLN A 247 8.91 13.40 8.63
N ILE A 248 8.07 13.95 7.72
CA ILE A 248 7.30 13.15 6.77
C ILE A 248 8.24 12.34 5.88
N PHE A 249 9.30 12.96 5.35
CA PHE A 249 10.28 12.29 4.49
C PHE A 249 11.11 11.25 5.23
N GLN A 250 11.50 11.50 6.47
CA GLN A 250 12.26 10.52 7.28
C GLN A 250 11.53 9.20 7.46
N VAL A 251 10.21 9.23 7.53
CA VAL A 251 9.39 8.01 7.62
C VAL A 251 8.97 7.53 6.24
N GLY A 252 8.55 8.42 5.37
CA GLY A 252 7.88 8.09 4.14
C GLY A 252 8.81 7.65 3.01
N ILE A 253 9.94 8.33 2.81
CA ILE A 253 10.89 7.95 1.74
C ILE A 253 11.41 6.53 1.94
N PRO A 254 11.92 6.14 3.13
CA PRO A 254 12.35 4.76 3.34
C PRO A 254 11.23 3.74 3.09
N ALA A 255 10.00 4.06 3.49
CA ALA A 255 8.85 3.17 3.25
C ALA A 255 8.55 2.99 1.75
N GLY A 256 8.59 4.07 0.98
CA GLY A 256 8.40 4.04 -0.47
C GLY A 256 9.51 3.30 -1.21
N VAL A 257 10.77 3.56 -0.84
CA VAL A 257 11.93 2.85 -1.39
C VAL A 257 11.85 1.35 -1.10
N GLN A 258 11.50 0.96 0.13
CA GLN A 258 11.30 -0.45 0.48
C GLN A 258 10.28 -1.13 -0.44
N SER A 259 9.11 -0.52 -0.62
CA SER A 259 8.05 -1.07 -1.48
C SER A 259 8.50 -1.19 -2.94
N THR A 260 9.21 -0.17 -3.45
CA THR A 260 9.73 -0.17 -4.82
C THR A 260 10.76 -1.29 -5.04
N VAL A 261 11.70 -1.44 -4.12
CA VAL A 261 12.76 -2.47 -4.23
C VAL A 261 12.19 -3.88 -4.11
N ILE A 262 11.19 -4.10 -3.25
CA ILE A 262 10.48 -5.39 -3.16
C ILE A 262 9.75 -5.70 -4.48
N ASN A 263 9.11 -4.73 -5.13
CA ASN A 263 8.48 -4.94 -6.43
C ASN A 263 9.49 -5.30 -7.53
N ILE A 264 10.67 -4.69 -7.52
CA ILE A 264 11.77 -5.08 -8.43
C ILE A 264 12.19 -6.54 -8.17
N SER A 265 12.29 -6.95 -6.91
CA SER A 265 12.58 -8.35 -6.56
C SER A 265 11.52 -9.33 -7.06
N ASN A 266 10.24 -8.96 -6.99
CA ASN A 266 9.15 -9.76 -7.55
C ASN A 266 9.27 -9.89 -9.09
N ALA A 267 9.68 -8.82 -9.78
CA ALA A 267 9.94 -8.86 -11.22
C ALA A 267 11.10 -9.79 -11.60
N LEU A 268 12.16 -9.86 -10.79
CA LEU A 268 13.26 -10.83 -10.99
C LEU A 268 12.77 -12.27 -10.83
N LEU A 269 11.93 -12.55 -9.85
CA LEU A 269 11.31 -13.88 -9.69
C LEU A 269 10.43 -14.22 -10.89
N GLN A 270 9.62 -13.27 -11.37
CA GLN A 270 8.80 -13.46 -12.56
C GLN A 270 9.65 -13.78 -13.80
N SER A 271 10.79 -13.12 -13.97
CA SER A 271 11.74 -13.43 -15.05
C SER A 271 12.22 -14.88 -14.97
N SER A 272 12.44 -15.41 -13.77
CA SER A 272 12.81 -16.82 -13.55
C SER A 272 11.63 -17.77 -13.89
N VAL A 273 10.40 -17.39 -13.56
CA VAL A 273 9.19 -18.15 -13.96
C VAL A 273 9.06 -18.22 -15.48
N ASN A 274 9.37 -17.13 -16.18
CA ASN A 274 9.29 -17.06 -17.64
C ASN A 274 10.18 -18.11 -18.33
N SER A 275 11.27 -18.54 -17.67
CA SER A 275 12.15 -19.60 -18.18
C SER A 275 11.51 -21.00 -18.22
N PHE A 276 10.36 -21.20 -17.57
CA PHE A 276 9.59 -22.46 -17.61
C PHE A 276 8.54 -22.50 -18.73
N GLY A 277 8.39 -21.42 -19.51
CA GLY A 277 7.45 -21.32 -20.63
C GLY A 277 6.12 -20.68 -20.28
N SER A 278 5.27 -20.56 -21.32
CA SER A 278 4.01 -19.80 -21.25
C SER A 278 2.98 -20.38 -20.27
N THR A 279 2.92 -21.70 -20.13
CA THR A 279 2.02 -22.38 -19.19
C THR A 279 2.33 -22.02 -17.74
N ALA A 280 3.62 -22.03 -17.34
CA ALA A 280 4.04 -21.63 -16.01
C ALA A 280 3.82 -20.13 -15.77
N MET A 281 4.05 -19.29 -16.77
CA MET A 281 3.76 -17.85 -16.69
C MET A 281 2.26 -17.58 -16.45
N ALA A 282 1.39 -18.26 -17.16
CA ALA A 282 -0.06 -18.13 -17.00
C ALA A 282 -0.51 -18.58 -15.60
N GLY A 283 -0.01 -19.74 -15.14
CA GLY A 283 -0.26 -20.26 -13.79
C GLY A 283 0.22 -19.31 -12.70
N TYR A 284 1.43 -18.76 -12.84
CA TYR A 284 1.97 -17.76 -11.92
C TYR A 284 1.11 -16.47 -11.89
N THR A 285 0.71 -15.97 -13.06
CA THR A 285 -0.11 -14.76 -13.15
C THR A 285 -1.44 -14.93 -12.42
N ALA A 286 -2.12 -16.05 -12.64
CA ALA A 286 -3.37 -16.38 -11.96
C ALA A 286 -3.17 -16.55 -10.44
N ALA A 287 -2.13 -17.26 -10.01
CA ALA A 287 -1.79 -17.42 -8.59
C ALA A 287 -1.43 -16.09 -7.93
N ASN A 288 -0.68 -15.23 -8.61
CA ASN A 288 -0.27 -13.92 -8.11
C ASN A 288 -1.45 -12.96 -7.88
N ASN A 289 -2.51 -13.05 -8.67
CA ASN A 289 -3.74 -12.31 -8.42
C ASN A 289 -4.38 -12.75 -7.08
N ILE A 290 -4.43 -14.05 -6.80
CA ILE A 290 -4.95 -14.57 -5.53
C ILE A 290 -4.06 -14.10 -4.36
N LEU A 291 -2.74 -14.19 -4.50
CA LEU A 291 -1.79 -13.68 -3.50
C LEU A 291 -1.94 -12.18 -3.27
N GLY A 292 -2.33 -11.42 -4.28
CA GLY A 292 -2.64 -9.98 -4.17
C GLY A 292 -3.78 -9.70 -3.18
N PHE A 293 -4.86 -10.48 -3.20
CA PHE A 293 -5.96 -10.36 -2.24
C PHE A 293 -5.52 -10.71 -0.81
N LEU A 294 -4.69 -11.73 -0.65
CA LEU A 294 -4.12 -12.09 0.65
C LEU A 294 -3.24 -10.93 1.16
N TYR A 295 -2.37 -10.40 0.31
CA TYR A 295 -1.49 -9.29 0.66
C TYR A 295 -2.28 -8.04 1.08
N ALA A 296 -3.31 -7.65 0.32
CA ALA A 296 -4.15 -6.50 0.66
C ALA A 296 -4.76 -6.64 2.06
N SER A 297 -5.17 -7.86 2.42
CA SER A 297 -5.78 -8.17 3.72
C SER A 297 -4.77 -8.05 4.87
N VAL A 298 -3.58 -8.62 4.73
CA VAL A 298 -2.53 -8.55 5.77
C VAL A 298 -1.94 -7.15 5.90
N ASN A 299 -1.78 -6.44 4.78
CA ASN A 299 -1.28 -5.06 4.74
C ASN A 299 -2.20 -4.08 5.48
N ALA A 300 -3.52 -4.32 5.46
CA ALA A 300 -4.48 -3.54 6.25
C ALA A 300 -4.17 -3.61 7.76
N VAL A 301 -3.81 -4.79 8.27
CA VAL A 301 -3.40 -4.96 9.68
C VAL A 301 -2.08 -4.25 9.97
N THR A 302 -1.14 -4.27 9.03
CA THR A 302 0.13 -3.53 9.14
C THR A 302 -0.10 -2.02 9.23
N GLN A 303 -1.01 -1.46 8.41
CA GLN A 303 -1.38 -0.06 8.48
C GLN A 303 -2.09 0.29 9.80
N ALA A 304 -2.94 -0.61 10.31
CA ALA A 304 -3.54 -0.48 11.64
C ALA A 304 -2.46 -0.45 12.73
N CYS A 305 -1.53 -1.42 12.72
CA CYS A 305 -0.41 -1.47 13.65
C CYS A 305 0.40 -0.17 13.67
N MET A 306 0.72 0.37 12.49
CA MET A 306 1.44 1.64 12.35
C MET A 306 0.68 2.81 12.96
N SER A 307 -0.61 2.97 12.67
CA SER A 307 -1.43 4.08 13.16
C SER A 307 -1.64 4.01 14.66
N PHE A 308 -1.99 2.82 15.19
CA PHE A 308 -2.16 2.60 16.63
C PHE A 308 -0.85 2.81 17.40
N THR A 309 0.26 2.29 16.87
CA THR A 309 1.59 2.50 17.47
C THR A 309 1.95 3.97 17.50
N SER A 310 1.72 4.70 16.40
CA SER A 310 2.05 6.13 16.32
C SER A 310 1.24 6.99 17.30
N GLN A 311 -0.08 6.73 17.45
CA GLN A 311 -0.89 7.44 18.43
C GLN A 311 -0.41 7.14 19.86
N ASN A 312 -0.19 5.87 20.21
CA ASN A 312 0.27 5.47 21.55
C ASN A 312 1.68 5.99 21.85
N TYR A 313 2.55 6.07 20.84
CA TYR A 313 3.87 6.69 20.96
C TYR A 313 3.75 8.19 21.27
N GLY A 314 2.83 8.90 20.62
CA GLY A 314 2.58 10.33 20.83
C GLY A 314 2.18 10.68 22.26
N VAL A 315 1.45 9.80 22.95
CA VAL A 315 1.00 9.96 24.34
C VAL A 315 1.89 9.24 25.37
N GLY A 316 2.99 8.59 24.95
CA GLY A 316 3.90 7.89 25.84
C GLY A 316 3.39 6.55 26.41
N LYS A 317 2.34 5.96 25.83
CA LYS A 317 1.78 4.66 26.25
C LYS A 317 2.55 3.46 25.70
N TYR A 318 3.81 3.32 26.05
CA TYR A 318 4.73 2.34 25.45
C TYR A 318 4.36 0.87 25.72
N LYS A 319 3.85 0.55 26.90
CA LYS A 319 3.37 -0.81 27.22
C LYS A 319 2.17 -1.20 26.34
N ARG A 320 1.34 -0.21 26.00
CA ARG A 320 0.21 -0.43 25.11
C ARG A 320 0.65 -0.69 23.66
N MET A 321 1.76 -0.08 23.21
CA MET A 321 2.34 -0.36 21.89
C MET A 321 2.76 -1.82 21.75
N ASP A 322 3.37 -2.41 22.79
CA ASP A 322 3.75 -3.83 22.78
C ASP A 322 2.51 -4.73 22.65
N ARG A 323 1.43 -4.36 23.33
CA ARG A 323 0.16 -5.08 23.23
C ARG A 323 -0.48 -4.91 21.86
N VAL A 324 -0.45 -3.69 21.28
CA VAL A 324 -0.90 -3.43 19.89
C VAL A 324 -0.16 -4.33 18.91
N LEU A 325 1.17 -4.44 19.02
CA LEU A 325 1.95 -5.30 18.13
C LEU A 325 1.55 -6.78 18.27
N LEU A 326 1.33 -7.26 19.49
CA LEU A 326 0.88 -8.63 19.76
C LEU A 326 -0.52 -8.88 19.18
N ASP A 327 -1.47 -7.99 19.46
CA ASP A 327 -2.86 -8.14 18.99
C ASP A 327 -2.94 -8.04 17.45
N CYS A 328 -2.13 -7.17 16.82
CA CYS A 328 -1.96 -7.13 15.37
C CYS A 328 -1.33 -8.42 14.83
N GLY A 329 -0.35 -8.99 15.56
CA GLY A 329 0.27 -10.28 15.22
C GLY A 329 -0.75 -11.41 15.19
N ILE A 330 -1.59 -11.50 16.22
CA ILE A 330 -2.67 -12.51 16.32
C ILE A 330 -3.66 -12.30 15.16
N LEU A 331 -4.11 -11.07 14.95
CA LEU A 331 -5.08 -10.75 13.90
C LEU A 331 -4.51 -11.07 12.50
N SER A 332 -3.27 -10.66 12.22
CA SER A 332 -2.61 -10.94 10.94
C SER A 332 -2.42 -12.44 10.72
N PHE A 333 -2.01 -13.18 11.77
CA PHE A 333 -1.86 -14.63 11.73
C PHE A 333 -3.19 -15.31 11.39
N VAL A 334 -4.27 -14.96 12.09
CA VAL A 334 -5.60 -15.56 11.87
C VAL A 334 -6.11 -15.25 10.47
N ILE A 335 -6.02 -14.00 10.02
CA ILE A 335 -6.45 -13.60 8.66
C ILE A 335 -5.64 -14.35 7.60
N ALA A 336 -4.31 -14.34 7.73
CA ALA A 336 -3.44 -15.01 6.76
C ALA A 336 -3.64 -16.52 6.74
N LEU A 337 -3.86 -17.14 7.90
CA LEU A 337 -4.12 -18.58 7.99
C LEU A 337 -5.48 -18.94 7.37
N VAL A 338 -6.54 -18.23 7.71
CA VAL A 338 -7.89 -18.48 7.17
C VAL A 338 -7.93 -18.29 5.67
N LEU A 339 -7.44 -17.15 5.17
CA LEU A 339 -7.41 -16.85 3.75
C LEU A 339 -6.40 -17.74 3.01
N GLY A 340 -5.24 -18.03 3.60
CA GLY A 340 -4.22 -18.89 3.03
C GLY A 340 -4.67 -20.33 2.90
N CYS A 341 -5.24 -20.93 3.97
CA CYS A 341 -5.82 -22.26 3.91
C CYS A 341 -7.02 -22.33 2.96
N GLY A 342 -7.88 -21.30 2.96
CA GLY A 342 -8.98 -21.20 2.01
C GLY A 342 -8.49 -21.17 0.57
N SER A 343 -7.46 -20.36 0.26
CA SER A 343 -6.85 -20.29 -1.06
C SER A 343 -6.14 -21.60 -1.45
N TYR A 344 -5.58 -22.33 -0.50
CA TYR A 344 -5.02 -23.66 -0.74
C TYR A 344 -6.10 -24.69 -1.07
N MET A 345 -7.17 -24.77 -0.25
CA MET A 345 -8.24 -25.76 -0.39
C MET A 345 -9.07 -25.55 -1.65
N PHE A 346 -9.38 -24.30 -1.96
CA PHE A 346 -10.22 -23.92 -3.11
C PHE A 346 -9.42 -23.36 -4.29
N GLY A 347 -8.08 -23.40 -4.23
CA GLY A 347 -7.20 -22.79 -5.23
C GLY A 347 -7.46 -23.30 -6.65
N GLY A 348 -7.70 -24.60 -6.81
CA GLY A 348 -8.05 -25.17 -8.11
C GLY A 348 -9.35 -24.62 -8.69
N GLU A 349 -10.39 -24.46 -7.87
CA GLU A 349 -11.66 -23.90 -8.32
C GLU A 349 -11.57 -22.38 -8.59
N ILE A 350 -10.81 -21.67 -7.76
CA ILE A 350 -10.60 -20.24 -7.97
C ILE A 350 -9.79 -20.00 -9.26
N LEU A 351 -8.79 -20.82 -9.54
CA LEU A 351 -7.99 -20.72 -10.76
C LEU A 351 -8.80 -21.00 -12.03
N LYS A 352 -9.85 -21.82 -11.97
CA LYS A 352 -10.78 -22.04 -13.09
C LYS A 352 -11.51 -20.77 -13.55
N ILE A 353 -11.61 -19.76 -12.69
CA ILE A 353 -12.17 -18.43 -13.07
C ILE A 353 -11.26 -17.74 -14.08
N TYR A 354 -9.95 -18.03 -14.05
CA TYR A 354 -8.94 -17.40 -14.90
C TYR A 354 -8.62 -18.20 -16.16
N THR A 355 -8.71 -19.54 -16.10
CA THR A 355 -8.33 -20.42 -17.21
C THR A 355 -9.02 -21.80 -17.11
N GLU A 356 -9.28 -22.41 -18.24
CA GLU A 356 -9.78 -23.80 -18.33
C GLU A 356 -8.64 -24.81 -18.62
N ASP A 357 -7.41 -24.34 -18.88
CA ASP A 357 -6.27 -25.20 -19.18
C ASP A 357 -5.80 -25.95 -17.93
N PRO A 358 -5.88 -27.30 -17.91
CA PRO A 358 -5.51 -28.11 -16.75
C PRO A 358 -4.03 -27.97 -16.32
N GLU A 359 -3.12 -27.76 -17.29
CA GLU A 359 -1.70 -27.60 -17.00
C GLU A 359 -1.40 -26.26 -16.34
N VAL A 360 -2.07 -25.20 -16.79
CA VAL A 360 -1.98 -23.86 -16.17
C VAL A 360 -2.52 -23.92 -14.73
N ILE A 361 -3.68 -24.57 -14.53
CA ILE A 361 -4.26 -24.76 -13.20
C ILE A 361 -3.31 -25.54 -12.31
N ARG A 362 -2.71 -26.63 -12.79
CA ARG A 362 -1.74 -27.43 -12.05
C ARG A 362 -0.54 -26.59 -11.57
N CYS A 363 0.06 -25.81 -12.47
CA CYS A 363 1.16 -24.89 -12.12
C CYS A 363 0.73 -23.86 -11.07
N GLY A 364 -0.47 -23.27 -11.23
CA GLY A 364 -1.02 -22.31 -10.27
C GLY A 364 -1.27 -22.93 -8.89
N VAL A 365 -1.84 -24.13 -8.82
CA VAL A 365 -2.05 -24.87 -7.56
C VAL A 365 -0.73 -25.22 -6.88
N GLU A 366 0.29 -25.63 -7.64
CA GLU A 366 1.63 -25.89 -7.10
C GLU A 366 2.19 -24.62 -6.41
N ILE A 367 2.11 -23.47 -7.08
CA ILE A 367 2.56 -22.18 -6.54
C ILE A 367 1.78 -21.81 -5.26
N LEU A 368 0.45 -21.93 -5.30
CA LEU A 368 -0.40 -21.62 -4.16
C LEU A 368 -0.10 -22.55 -2.97
N SER A 369 0.14 -23.85 -3.21
CA SER A 369 0.45 -24.81 -2.15
C SER A 369 1.70 -24.45 -1.34
N ILE A 370 2.69 -23.86 -1.99
CA ILE A 370 3.96 -23.47 -1.36
C ILE A 370 3.82 -22.13 -0.63
N THR A 371 3.03 -21.20 -1.19
CA THR A 371 3.05 -19.80 -0.76
C THR A 371 1.92 -19.45 0.20
N THR A 372 0.71 -20.03 0.04
CA THR A 372 -0.48 -19.56 0.79
C THR A 372 -0.52 -20.06 2.23
N VAL A 373 -0.10 -21.30 2.51
CA VAL A 373 -0.08 -21.85 3.87
C VAL A 373 0.89 -21.06 4.77
N PRO A 374 2.17 -20.81 4.37
CA PRO A 374 3.09 -20.02 5.17
C PRO A 374 2.88 -18.50 5.02
N TYR A 375 1.80 -18.04 4.39
CA TYR A 375 1.56 -16.60 4.12
C TYR A 375 1.47 -15.77 5.40
N PHE A 376 1.14 -16.39 6.55
CA PHE A 376 1.19 -15.72 7.85
C PHE A 376 2.59 -15.17 8.19
N LEU A 377 3.66 -15.78 7.67
CA LEU A 377 5.01 -15.24 7.81
C LEU A 377 5.14 -13.88 7.11
N CYS A 378 4.55 -13.73 5.90
CA CYS A 378 4.52 -12.43 5.21
C CYS A 378 3.84 -11.35 6.06
N GLY A 379 2.69 -11.67 6.66
CA GLY A 379 1.98 -10.77 7.54
C GLY A 379 2.80 -10.35 8.77
N ILE A 380 3.40 -11.31 9.47
CA ILE A 380 4.24 -11.03 10.64
C ILE A 380 5.48 -10.21 10.25
N MET A 381 6.09 -10.52 9.11
CA MET A 381 7.25 -9.80 8.58
C MET A 381 6.98 -8.29 8.44
N ASP A 382 5.81 -7.91 7.92
CA ASP A 382 5.46 -6.52 7.67
C ASP A 382 5.03 -5.75 8.93
N LEU A 383 4.62 -6.43 10.01
CA LEU A 383 4.19 -5.80 11.24
C LEU A 383 5.32 -5.05 11.96
N PHE A 384 6.53 -5.62 12.00
CA PHE A 384 7.66 -4.99 12.68
C PHE A 384 8.08 -3.67 12.04
N PRO A 385 8.29 -3.59 10.70
CA PRO A 385 8.48 -2.31 10.03
C PRO A 385 7.31 -1.34 10.25
N GLY A 386 6.06 -1.83 10.26
CA GLY A 386 4.88 -1.04 10.56
C GLY A 386 4.95 -0.38 11.93
N ALA A 387 5.23 -1.16 12.98
CA ALA A 387 5.41 -0.66 14.35
C ALA A 387 6.58 0.31 14.46
N LEU A 388 7.74 -0.02 13.87
CA LEU A 388 8.94 0.84 13.88
C LEU A 388 8.70 2.18 13.16
N ARG A 389 7.96 2.17 12.03
CA ARG A 389 7.52 3.39 11.34
C ARG A 389 6.58 4.21 12.23
N GLY A 390 5.65 3.57 12.93
CA GLY A 390 4.77 4.23 13.91
C GLY A 390 5.56 4.96 15.00
N MET A 391 6.71 4.42 15.42
CA MET A 391 7.66 5.08 16.34
C MET A 391 8.53 6.14 15.65
N GLY A 392 8.46 6.31 14.33
CA GLY A 392 9.27 7.25 13.55
C GLY A 392 10.60 6.70 13.06
N HIS A 393 10.87 5.42 13.25
CA HIS A 393 12.08 4.74 12.79
C HIS A 393 11.80 3.94 11.52
N SER A 394 12.15 4.46 10.35
CA SER A 394 11.83 3.83 9.05
C SER A 394 13.08 3.37 8.28
N GLY A 395 14.23 4.03 8.46
CA GLY A 395 15.44 3.75 7.67
C GLY A 395 16.03 2.37 7.93
N VAL A 396 16.25 2.01 9.21
CA VAL A 396 16.84 0.71 9.56
C VAL A 396 15.91 -0.46 9.18
N PRO A 397 14.62 -0.43 9.50
CA PRO A 397 13.67 -1.45 9.02
C PRO A 397 13.65 -1.63 7.51
N MET A 398 13.73 -0.53 6.74
CA MET A 398 13.85 -0.59 5.28
C MET A 398 15.07 -1.40 4.84
N ILE A 399 16.26 -1.07 5.36
CA ILE A 399 17.52 -1.76 5.00
C ILE A 399 17.42 -3.24 5.33
N LEU A 400 16.93 -3.58 6.52
CA LEU A 400 16.80 -4.97 6.94
C LEU A 400 15.76 -5.76 6.12
N SER A 401 14.66 -5.13 5.71
CA SER A 401 13.69 -5.75 4.80
C SER A 401 14.30 -5.96 3.41
N ILE A 402 15.08 -5.02 2.90
CA ILE A 402 15.75 -5.18 1.60
C ILE A 402 16.78 -6.32 1.68
N ILE A 403 17.63 -6.36 2.70
CA ILE A 403 18.62 -7.43 2.87
C ILE A 403 17.92 -8.78 3.06
N GLY A 404 16.95 -8.86 3.97
CA GLY A 404 16.25 -10.10 4.30
C GLY A 404 15.38 -10.62 3.15
N THR A 405 14.60 -9.77 2.49
CA THR A 405 13.70 -10.21 1.42
C THR A 405 14.41 -10.26 0.08
N VAL A 406 14.98 -9.15 -0.37
CA VAL A 406 15.57 -9.03 -1.70
C VAL A 406 16.91 -9.74 -1.76
N GLY A 407 17.76 -9.54 -0.75
CA GLY A 407 19.07 -10.21 -0.67
C GLY A 407 18.94 -11.73 -0.68
N THR A 408 18.05 -12.28 0.15
CA THR A 408 17.77 -13.73 0.17
C THR A 408 17.29 -14.24 -1.18
N ARG A 409 16.35 -13.54 -1.84
CA ARG A 409 15.83 -13.95 -3.15
C ARG A 409 16.88 -13.88 -4.26
N ILE A 410 17.74 -12.87 -4.26
CA ILE A 410 18.88 -12.78 -5.20
C ILE A 410 19.80 -13.98 -5.01
N VAL A 411 20.23 -14.25 -3.76
CA VAL A 411 21.08 -15.42 -3.46
C VAL A 411 20.37 -16.71 -3.92
N TRP A 412 19.07 -16.82 -3.67
CA TRP A 412 18.29 -18.01 -4.05
C TRP A 412 18.25 -18.21 -5.56
N ILE A 413 17.96 -17.15 -6.33
CA ILE A 413 17.85 -17.22 -7.80
C ILE A 413 19.20 -17.55 -8.45
N PHE A 414 20.30 -17.00 -7.93
CA PHE A 414 21.60 -17.16 -8.59
C PHE A 414 22.40 -18.38 -8.12
N TRP A 415 22.18 -18.90 -6.88
CA TRP A 415 22.97 -20.04 -6.34
C TRP A 415 22.15 -21.28 -6.09
N ILE A 416 20.92 -21.20 -5.60
CA ILE A 416 20.14 -22.38 -5.22
C ILE A 416 19.29 -22.87 -6.40
N PHE A 417 18.55 -21.95 -7.02
CA PHE A 417 17.65 -22.29 -8.14
C PHE A 417 18.34 -22.93 -9.34
N PRO A 418 19.58 -22.54 -9.77
CA PRO A 418 20.26 -23.19 -10.88
C PRO A 418 20.58 -24.66 -10.63
N GLN A 419 20.75 -25.09 -9.37
CA GLN A 419 21.09 -26.47 -9.00
C GLN A 419 19.88 -27.40 -9.07
N HIS A 420 18.67 -26.89 -8.78
CA HIS A 420 17.42 -27.62 -8.80
C HIS A 420 16.32 -26.79 -9.45
N ARG A 421 16.27 -26.79 -10.79
CA ARG A 421 15.33 -25.99 -11.57
C ARG A 421 13.91 -26.58 -11.49
N SER A 422 13.11 -26.11 -10.53
CA SER A 422 11.69 -26.44 -10.40
C SER A 422 10.90 -25.21 -9.90
N LEU A 423 9.61 -25.17 -10.17
CA LEU A 423 8.71 -24.16 -9.59
C LEU A 423 8.74 -24.22 -8.07
N TYR A 424 8.75 -25.44 -7.52
CA TYR A 424 8.87 -25.65 -6.07
C TYR A 424 10.11 -24.96 -5.49
N THR A 425 11.30 -25.21 -6.06
CA THR A 425 12.55 -24.59 -5.59
C THR A 425 12.50 -23.07 -5.71
N LEU A 426 11.89 -22.54 -6.77
CA LEU A 426 11.79 -21.09 -6.96
C LEU A 426 10.89 -20.45 -5.91
N PHE A 427 9.69 -21.01 -5.67
CA PHE A 427 8.69 -20.41 -4.80
C PHE A 427 8.94 -20.61 -3.30
N ILE A 428 9.71 -21.60 -2.89
CA ILE A 428 10.14 -21.75 -1.49
C ILE A 428 11.05 -20.60 -1.03
N SER A 429 11.60 -19.83 -1.96
CA SER A 429 12.31 -18.57 -1.67
C SER A 429 11.42 -17.54 -0.95
N TYR A 430 10.09 -17.58 -1.14
CA TYR A 430 9.15 -16.68 -0.47
C TYR A 430 9.14 -16.90 1.04
N PRO A 431 8.73 -18.07 1.56
CA PRO A 431 8.72 -18.33 3.00
C PRO A 431 10.12 -18.25 3.61
N ALA A 432 11.17 -18.67 2.89
CA ALA A 432 12.55 -18.54 3.37
C ALA A 432 12.96 -17.07 3.58
N SER A 433 12.67 -16.21 2.59
CA SER A 433 12.95 -14.76 2.70
C SER A 433 12.13 -14.09 3.78
N TRP A 434 10.85 -14.45 3.94
CA TRP A 434 9.99 -13.95 5.01
C TRP A 434 10.54 -14.29 6.40
N PHE A 435 10.92 -15.55 6.60
CA PHE A 435 11.47 -16.00 7.88
C PHE A 435 12.77 -15.26 8.24
N ILE A 436 13.72 -15.18 7.30
CA ILE A 436 14.99 -14.45 7.52
C ILE A 436 14.71 -12.97 7.86
N THR A 437 13.79 -12.35 7.13
CA THR A 437 13.42 -10.94 7.37
C THR A 437 12.77 -10.76 8.76
N ILE A 438 11.91 -11.68 9.20
CA ILE A 438 11.31 -11.65 10.54
C ILE A 438 12.41 -11.64 11.60
N VAL A 439 13.38 -12.56 11.51
CA VAL A 439 14.48 -12.63 12.49
C VAL A 439 15.23 -11.30 12.57
N LEU A 440 15.61 -10.72 11.42
CA LEU A 440 16.29 -9.43 11.36
C LEU A 440 15.44 -8.29 11.96
N GLN A 441 14.15 -8.27 11.65
CA GLN A 441 13.23 -7.22 12.12
C GLN A 441 12.93 -7.34 13.62
N VAL A 442 12.81 -8.56 14.17
CA VAL A 442 12.64 -8.78 15.61
C VAL A 442 13.86 -8.26 16.38
N VAL A 443 15.07 -8.58 15.91
CA VAL A 443 16.31 -8.07 16.51
C VAL A 443 16.31 -6.53 16.51
N CYS A 444 16.01 -5.92 15.36
CA CYS A 444 15.91 -4.47 15.23
C CYS A 444 14.87 -3.87 16.20
N PHE A 445 13.67 -4.47 16.25
CA PHE A 445 12.61 -4.00 17.14
C PHE A 445 13.04 -4.01 18.61
N VAL A 446 13.67 -5.10 19.05
CA VAL A 446 14.16 -5.22 20.42
C VAL A 446 15.20 -4.15 20.74
N PHE A 447 16.13 -3.87 19.83
CA PHE A 447 17.13 -2.81 20.00
C PHE A 447 16.49 -1.42 20.10
N VAL A 448 15.65 -1.05 19.13
CA VAL A 448 14.96 0.25 19.13
C VAL A 448 14.09 0.41 20.38
N ARG A 449 13.38 -0.65 20.78
CA ARG A 449 12.52 -0.66 21.96
C ARG A 449 13.31 -0.44 23.26
N ARG A 450 14.51 -1.04 23.37
CA ARG A 450 15.41 -0.83 24.52
C ARG A 450 15.94 0.60 24.57
N THR A 451 16.30 1.18 23.41
CA THR A 451 16.78 2.56 23.32
C THR A 451 15.69 3.56 23.75
N VAL A 452 14.46 3.37 23.25
CA VAL A 452 13.31 4.19 23.62
C VAL A 452 13.03 4.08 25.15
N HIS A 453 13.12 2.89 25.74
CA HIS A 453 12.96 2.69 27.19
C HIS A 453 14.10 3.31 28.02
N GLY A 454 15.33 3.25 27.51
CA GLY A 454 16.50 3.83 28.17
C GLY A 454 16.45 5.35 28.25
N GLN A 455 16.01 6.00 27.17
CA GLN A 455 15.83 7.45 27.13
C GLN A 455 14.77 7.94 28.14
N LEU A 456 13.75 7.14 28.40
CA LEU A 456 12.68 7.46 29.36
C LEU A 456 13.14 7.36 30.83
N LYS A 457 13.98 6.38 31.17
CA LYS A 457 14.57 6.29 32.51
C LYS A 457 15.50 7.45 32.80
N GLY A 458 16.20 7.97 31.78
CA GLY A 458 17.09 9.14 31.90
C GLY A 458 16.35 10.48 32.03
N THR A 459 15.09 10.57 31.58
CA THR A 459 14.31 11.81 31.63
C THR A 459 13.31 11.89 32.80
N GLY A 460 13.31 10.91 33.71
CA GLY A 460 12.43 10.90 34.88
C GLY A 460 10.93 10.73 34.58
N LYS A 461 10.56 10.42 33.34
CA LYS A 461 9.17 10.19 32.92
C LYS A 461 8.86 8.69 32.78
N ALA A 462 9.20 7.92 33.81
CA ALA A 462 8.81 6.52 33.91
C ALA A 462 7.69 6.40 34.94
N ALA A 463 6.45 6.44 34.49
CA ALA A 463 5.28 5.96 35.22
C ALA A 463 4.26 5.37 34.22
#